data_bcf3baf41839276f92b0d868c4abc5dd
#
_entry.id   bcf3baf41839276f92b0d868c4abc5dd
#
_cell.length_a   1.000
_cell.length_b   1.000
_cell.length_c   1.000
_cell.angle_alpha   90.00
_cell.angle_beta   90.00
_cell.angle_gamma   90.00
#
_symmetry.space_group_name_H-M   'P 1'
#
loop_
_entity.id
_entity.type
_entity.pdbx_description
1 polymer ?
#
loop_
_entity_poly.entity_id
_entity_poly.type
_entity_poly.pdbx_seq_one_letter_code
_entity_poly.pdbx_strand_id
1 'polypeptide(L)'
;MGAPLRETVATEPAEADEPAEPLAGDAEQRHARVDAGAHGERLDRWLATLAGEFSRNHLQTLIEGGQVRVDGQTVTARARRVSAGQQIEITLLPTPESQAFRPEPVALPVVFEDAHLLVIDKPAGLVVHPAPGNWSGTVLNGLLAHHAGAAALPRAGIVHRLDKDTSGLMVVAKTLPAMTSLVRAIAAREVHREYLALAHGVL
;
A
#
# COMPACT_ATOMS: atom_id res chain seq x y z
N MET A 1 32.90 -48.45 18.43
CA MET A 1 32.81 -47.67 17.19
C MET A 1 31.33 -47.46 16.92
N GLY A 2 30.75 -46.37 17.41
CA GLY A 2 29.35 -46.03 17.27
C GLY A 2 29.23 -44.86 16.27
N ALA A 3 28.44 -45.06 15.22
CA ALA A 3 28.15 -44.01 14.27
C ALA A 3 27.08 -43.04 14.84
N PRO A 4 27.16 -41.74 14.62
CA PRO A 4 26.13 -40.82 15.09
C PRO A 4 24.91 -40.85 14.17
N LEU A 5 23.72 -40.91 14.79
CA LEU A 5 22.42 -40.77 14.18
C LEU A 5 22.27 -39.33 13.65
N ARG A 6 21.91 -39.20 12.37
CA ARG A 6 21.51 -37.94 11.77
C ARG A 6 20.06 -37.63 12.18
N GLU A 7 19.86 -36.59 12.95
CA GLU A 7 18.54 -35.98 13.14
C GLU A 7 18.11 -35.27 11.86
N THR A 8 17.00 -35.74 11.34
CA THR A 8 16.30 -35.06 10.20
C THR A 8 15.42 -33.98 10.80
N VAL A 9 15.82 -32.74 10.66
CA VAL A 9 14.97 -31.59 10.99
C VAL A 9 13.87 -31.52 9.91
N ALA A 10 12.64 -31.75 10.31
CA ALA A 10 11.47 -31.54 9.48
C ALA A 10 11.26 -30.03 9.32
N THR A 11 11.36 -29.55 8.09
CA THR A 11 11.00 -28.17 7.71
C THR A 11 9.48 -28.10 7.69
N GLU A 12 8.89 -27.36 8.62
CA GLU A 12 7.48 -27.00 8.55
C GLU A 12 7.20 -26.15 7.29
N PRO A 13 6.05 -26.36 6.61
CA PRO A 13 5.67 -25.54 5.46
C PRO A 13 5.38 -24.11 5.93
N ALA A 14 5.93 -23.12 5.23
CA ALA A 14 5.65 -21.72 5.43
C ALA A 14 4.14 -21.48 5.36
N GLU A 15 3.60 -20.89 6.43
CA GLU A 15 2.21 -20.41 6.46
C GLU A 15 2.00 -19.42 5.31
N ALA A 16 0.94 -19.67 4.55
CA ALA A 16 0.50 -18.76 3.49
C ALA A 16 0.15 -17.41 4.12
N ASP A 17 0.74 -16.36 3.55
CA ASP A 17 0.50 -14.96 3.90
C ASP A 17 -1.01 -14.64 3.71
N GLU A 18 -1.78 -14.70 4.79
CA GLU A 18 -3.16 -14.25 4.78
C GLU A 18 -3.16 -12.73 4.58
N PRO A 19 -4.00 -12.20 3.68
CA PRO A 19 -4.10 -10.76 3.48
C PRO A 19 -4.52 -10.10 4.80
N ALA A 20 -3.71 -9.16 5.28
CA ALA A 20 -3.95 -8.41 6.51
C ALA A 20 -5.38 -7.84 6.51
N GLU A 21 -6.18 -8.20 7.52
CA GLU A 21 -7.52 -7.65 7.70
C GLU A 21 -7.43 -6.12 7.83
N PRO A 22 -8.31 -5.35 7.16
CA PRO A 22 -8.32 -3.90 7.27
C PRO A 22 -8.64 -3.53 8.73
N LEU A 23 -7.82 -2.66 9.30
CA LEU A 23 -7.99 -2.17 10.67
C LEU A 23 -9.40 -1.59 10.84
N ALA A 24 -10.16 -2.12 11.77
CA ALA A 24 -11.60 -1.87 11.99
C ALA A 24 -11.98 -0.40 12.32
N GLY A 25 -11.03 0.53 12.34
CA GLY A 25 -11.24 1.95 12.66
C GLY A 25 -11.62 2.85 11.49
N ASP A 26 -11.50 2.38 10.24
CA ASP A 26 -11.65 3.22 9.05
C ASP A 26 -12.86 2.84 8.16
N ALA A 27 -13.68 1.88 8.57
CA ALA A 27 -14.84 1.44 7.80
C ALA A 27 -16.08 2.24 8.21
N GLU A 28 -16.77 2.82 7.24
CA GLU A 28 -18.05 3.49 7.42
C GLU A 28 -19.18 2.60 6.89
N GLN A 29 -20.25 2.40 7.69
CA GLN A 29 -21.42 1.68 7.22
C GLN A 29 -22.52 2.66 6.82
N ARG A 30 -23.06 2.48 5.62
CA ARG A 30 -24.24 3.18 5.15
C ARG A 30 -25.34 2.19 4.80
N HIS A 31 -26.57 2.60 5.02
CA HIS A 31 -27.76 1.85 4.64
C HIS A 31 -28.80 2.79 4.06
N ALA A 32 -29.51 2.33 3.08
CA ALA A 32 -30.63 3.05 2.50
C ALA A 32 -31.62 2.08 1.85
N ARG A 33 -32.85 2.56 1.68
CA ARG A 33 -33.92 1.84 1.00
C ARG A 33 -34.03 2.31 -0.44
N VAL A 34 -34.16 1.36 -1.36
CA VAL A 34 -34.35 1.68 -2.78
C VAL A 34 -35.71 2.31 -2.98
N ASP A 35 -35.76 3.52 -3.53
CA ASP A 35 -37.00 4.19 -3.87
C ASP A 35 -37.67 3.60 -5.15
N ALA A 36 -38.91 4.02 -5.43
CA ALA A 36 -39.66 3.51 -6.56
C ALA A 36 -39.04 3.90 -7.91
N GLY A 37 -38.36 5.06 -7.97
CA GLY A 37 -37.74 5.57 -9.20
C GLY A 37 -36.48 4.80 -9.60
N ALA A 38 -35.83 4.16 -8.63
CA ALA A 38 -34.63 3.36 -8.87
C ALA A 38 -34.89 1.87 -9.16
N HIS A 39 -36.19 1.47 -9.25
CA HIS A 39 -36.54 0.09 -9.58
C HIS A 39 -35.91 -0.38 -10.90
N GLY A 40 -35.18 -1.49 -10.88
CA GLY A 40 -34.51 -2.05 -12.05
C GLY A 40 -33.17 -1.40 -12.38
N GLU A 41 -32.72 -0.40 -11.62
CA GLU A 41 -31.39 0.17 -11.78
C GLU A 41 -30.31 -0.84 -11.38
N ARG A 42 -29.09 -0.64 -11.91
CA ARG A 42 -27.94 -1.48 -11.53
C ARG A 42 -27.44 -1.08 -10.14
N LEU A 43 -27.08 -2.06 -9.32
CA LEU A 43 -26.58 -1.87 -7.96
C LEU A 43 -25.36 -0.91 -7.91
N ASP A 44 -24.38 -1.10 -8.82
CA ASP A 44 -23.18 -0.24 -8.86
C ASP A 44 -23.51 1.22 -9.21
N ARG A 45 -24.56 1.47 -9.96
CA ARG A 45 -25.01 2.82 -10.30
C ARG A 45 -25.82 3.42 -9.15
N TRP A 46 -26.72 2.65 -8.57
CA TRP A 46 -27.52 3.09 -7.43
C TRP A 46 -26.64 3.45 -6.23
N LEU A 47 -25.60 2.64 -5.94
CA LEU A 47 -24.64 2.94 -4.86
C LEU A 47 -23.90 4.25 -5.09
N ALA A 48 -23.66 4.69 -6.31
CA ALA A 48 -23.05 5.99 -6.61
C ALA A 48 -23.95 7.17 -6.21
N THR A 49 -25.24 6.98 -5.99
CA THR A 49 -26.12 8.01 -5.42
C THR A 49 -26.03 8.04 -3.89
N LEU A 50 -25.76 6.91 -3.25
CA LEU A 50 -25.62 6.77 -1.80
C LEU A 50 -24.22 7.17 -1.30
N ALA A 51 -23.20 6.96 -2.10
CA ALA A 51 -21.79 7.17 -1.77
C ALA A 51 -21.08 7.88 -2.94
N GLY A 52 -21.59 9.07 -3.30
CA GLY A 52 -21.17 9.84 -4.49
C GLY A 52 -19.74 10.38 -4.41
N GLU A 53 -19.11 10.40 -3.24
CA GLU A 53 -17.71 10.76 -3.02
C GLU A 53 -16.74 9.67 -3.51
N PHE A 54 -17.21 8.43 -3.68
CA PHE A 54 -16.39 7.32 -4.19
C PHE A 54 -16.56 7.13 -5.68
N SER A 55 -15.47 6.76 -6.35
CA SER A 55 -15.55 6.42 -7.77
C SER A 55 -16.38 5.14 -7.98
N ARG A 56 -17.08 5.05 -9.12
CA ARG A 56 -17.86 3.87 -9.46
C ARG A 56 -17.01 2.58 -9.49
N ASN A 57 -15.75 2.69 -9.92
CA ASN A 57 -14.83 1.54 -9.92
C ASN A 57 -14.57 1.05 -8.49
N HIS A 58 -14.35 1.96 -7.55
CA HIS A 58 -14.18 1.58 -6.14
C HIS A 58 -15.44 0.91 -5.58
N LEU A 59 -16.63 1.45 -5.85
CA LEU A 59 -17.89 0.83 -5.44
C LEU A 59 -18.09 -0.57 -6.05
N GLN A 60 -17.65 -0.79 -7.29
CA GLN A 60 -17.66 -2.12 -7.92
C GLN A 60 -16.70 -3.09 -7.19
N THR A 61 -15.52 -2.65 -6.80
CA THR A 61 -14.58 -3.44 -5.99
C THR A 61 -15.19 -3.81 -4.63
N LEU A 62 -15.88 -2.88 -3.96
CA LEU A 62 -16.57 -3.17 -2.71
C LEU A 62 -17.68 -4.21 -2.88
N ILE A 63 -18.47 -4.16 -3.97
CA ILE A 63 -19.47 -5.18 -4.28
C ILE A 63 -18.80 -6.55 -4.47
N GLU A 64 -17.78 -6.64 -5.32
CA GLU A 64 -17.05 -7.87 -5.62
C GLU A 64 -16.38 -8.45 -4.38
N GLY A 65 -15.89 -7.59 -3.47
CA GLY A 65 -15.32 -7.94 -2.16
C GLY A 65 -16.37 -8.30 -1.08
N GLY A 66 -17.67 -8.36 -1.43
CA GLY A 66 -18.72 -8.77 -0.48
C GLY A 66 -19.08 -7.72 0.58
N GLN A 67 -18.68 -6.45 0.38
CA GLN A 67 -18.95 -5.35 1.30
C GLN A 67 -20.38 -4.78 1.16
N VAL A 68 -21.23 -5.39 0.31
CA VAL A 68 -22.60 -4.95 0.06
C VAL A 68 -23.58 -6.05 0.39
N ARG A 69 -24.64 -5.69 1.13
CA ARG A 69 -25.77 -6.57 1.40
C ARG A 69 -27.05 -5.99 0.83
N VAL A 70 -27.91 -6.85 0.32
CA VAL A 70 -29.26 -6.51 -0.14
C VAL A 70 -30.24 -7.40 0.62
N ASP A 71 -31.14 -6.80 1.41
CA ASP A 71 -32.06 -7.49 2.31
C ASP A 71 -31.31 -8.47 3.25
N GLY A 72 -30.16 -8.05 3.78
CA GLY A 72 -29.29 -8.83 4.67
C GLY A 72 -28.42 -9.90 3.98
N GLN A 73 -28.58 -10.13 2.66
CA GLN A 73 -27.79 -11.10 1.91
C GLN A 73 -26.61 -10.44 1.20
N THR A 74 -25.40 -10.97 1.37
CA THR A 74 -24.20 -10.50 0.68
C THR A 74 -24.33 -10.66 -0.82
N VAL A 75 -23.95 -9.62 -1.57
CA VAL A 75 -24.00 -9.55 -3.02
C VAL A 75 -22.63 -9.22 -3.58
N THR A 76 -22.15 -10.04 -4.53
CA THR A 76 -20.88 -9.84 -5.23
C THR A 76 -21.04 -9.47 -6.71
N ALA A 77 -22.27 -9.55 -7.23
CA ALA A 77 -22.55 -9.26 -8.63
C ALA A 77 -22.83 -7.76 -8.84
N ARG A 78 -21.84 -6.99 -9.32
CA ARG A 78 -21.95 -5.54 -9.58
C ARG A 78 -23.07 -5.16 -10.54
N ALA A 79 -23.43 -6.02 -11.46
CA ALA A 79 -24.49 -5.80 -12.46
C ALA A 79 -25.90 -6.17 -11.97
N ARG A 80 -26.03 -6.67 -10.71
CA ARG A 80 -27.33 -6.99 -10.11
C ARG A 80 -28.24 -5.76 -10.20
N ARG A 81 -29.53 -5.99 -10.51
CA ARG A 81 -30.55 -4.95 -10.48
C ARG A 81 -31.19 -4.87 -9.11
N VAL A 82 -31.46 -3.66 -8.66
CA VAL A 82 -32.17 -3.40 -7.41
C VAL A 82 -33.68 -3.30 -7.65
N SER A 83 -34.47 -3.59 -6.63
CA SER A 83 -35.94 -3.47 -6.66
C SER A 83 -36.39 -2.45 -5.62
N ALA A 84 -37.44 -1.69 -5.96
CA ALA A 84 -38.06 -0.75 -5.02
C ALA A 84 -38.40 -1.44 -3.69
N GLY A 85 -38.08 -0.78 -2.60
CA GLY A 85 -38.32 -1.26 -1.24
C GLY A 85 -37.20 -2.13 -0.64
N GLN A 86 -36.24 -2.60 -1.44
CA GLN A 86 -35.08 -3.34 -0.91
C GLN A 86 -34.25 -2.50 0.03
N GLN A 87 -33.76 -3.11 1.12
CA GLN A 87 -32.77 -2.53 2.02
C GLN A 87 -31.37 -2.84 1.50
N ILE A 88 -30.58 -1.81 1.30
CA ILE A 88 -29.18 -1.97 0.89
C ILE A 88 -28.28 -1.44 1.99
N GLU A 89 -27.26 -2.23 2.33
CA GLU A 89 -26.22 -1.90 3.29
C GLU A 89 -24.89 -1.99 2.56
N ILE A 90 -24.01 -1.01 2.77
CA ILE A 90 -22.64 -1.01 2.25
C ILE A 90 -21.66 -0.67 3.35
N THR A 91 -20.58 -1.45 3.45
CA THR A 91 -19.40 -1.11 4.24
C THR A 91 -18.39 -0.43 3.32
N LEU A 92 -18.23 0.88 3.52
CA LEU A 92 -17.27 1.70 2.78
C LEU A 92 -15.89 1.54 3.40
N LEU A 93 -14.97 1.01 2.61
CA LEU A 93 -13.56 0.89 2.98
C LEU A 93 -12.77 2.03 2.33
N PRO A 94 -11.72 2.54 2.98
CA PRO A 94 -10.83 3.53 2.38
C PRO A 94 -10.28 3.06 1.04
N THR A 95 -10.10 3.99 0.10
CA THR A 95 -9.44 3.63 -1.17
C THR A 95 -7.97 3.32 -0.94
N PRO A 96 -7.35 2.44 -1.74
CA PRO A 96 -5.91 2.18 -1.64
C PRO A 96 -5.07 3.47 -1.74
N GLU A 97 -5.49 4.41 -2.58
CA GLU A 97 -4.83 5.72 -2.73
C GLU A 97 -4.88 6.55 -1.43
N SER A 98 -5.99 6.52 -0.69
CA SER A 98 -6.12 7.25 0.58
C SER A 98 -5.22 6.68 1.69
N GLN A 99 -4.80 5.44 1.55
CA GLN A 99 -3.89 4.73 2.46
C GLN A 99 -2.41 4.92 2.09
N ALA A 100 -2.13 5.50 0.91
CA ALA A 100 -0.78 5.56 0.33
C ALA A 100 0.28 6.27 1.22
N PHE A 101 -0.15 7.14 2.12
CA PHE A 101 0.74 7.92 2.99
C PHE A 101 0.59 7.55 4.46
N ARG A 102 0.16 6.34 4.79
CA ARG A 102 0.09 5.85 6.17
C ARG A 102 1.41 5.24 6.62
N PRO A 103 1.79 5.41 7.90
CA PRO A 103 2.89 4.66 8.49
C PRO A 103 2.61 3.16 8.47
N GLU A 104 3.57 2.37 7.99
CA GLU A 104 3.49 0.91 7.98
C GLU A 104 4.81 0.31 8.46
N PRO A 105 4.80 -0.82 9.17
CA PRO A 105 6.00 -1.47 9.68
C PRO A 105 6.76 -2.22 8.56
N VAL A 106 7.25 -1.46 7.56
CA VAL A 106 8.10 -2.00 6.49
C VAL A 106 9.53 -2.14 7.01
N ALA A 107 10.12 -3.31 6.84
CA ALA A 107 11.51 -3.54 7.21
C ALA A 107 12.45 -2.71 6.32
N LEU A 108 13.14 -1.75 6.91
CA LEU A 108 14.13 -0.91 6.26
C LEU A 108 15.50 -1.24 6.89
N PRO A 109 16.39 -1.99 6.20
CA PRO A 109 17.73 -2.24 6.72
C PRO A 109 18.54 -0.93 6.82
N VAL A 110 18.70 -0.43 8.04
CA VAL A 110 19.42 0.81 8.31
C VAL A 110 20.92 0.54 8.33
N VAL A 111 21.68 1.26 7.50
CA VAL A 111 23.15 1.20 7.42
C VAL A 111 23.77 2.30 8.26
N PHE A 112 23.17 3.48 8.24
CA PHE A 112 23.61 4.62 9.03
C PHE A 112 22.43 5.53 9.38
N GLU A 113 22.44 6.11 10.57
CA GLU A 113 21.44 7.07 10.98
C GLU A 113 22.04 8.06 11.98
N ASP A 114 21.75 9.35 11.78
CA ASP A 114 22.05 10.41 12.72
C ASP A 114 20.84 11.36 12.92
N ALA A 115 21.06 12.56 13.44
CA ALA A 115 20.00 13.55 13.64
C ALA A 115 19.47 14.14 12.32
N HIS A 116 20.21 14.04 11.21
CA HIS A 116 19.97 14.78 9.97
C HIS A 116 19.64 13.89 8.78
N LEU A 117 20.20 12.70 8.72
CA LEU A 117 20.00 11.77 7.62
C LEU A 117 19.94 10.31 8.08
N LEU A 118 19.36 9.50 7.22
CA LEU A 118 19.24 8.06 7.33
C LEU A 118 19.76 7.45 6.03
N VAL A 119 20.56 6.39 6.11
CA VAL A 119 20.96 5.56 4.96
C VAL A 119 20.40 4.17 5.16
N ILE A 120 19.63 3.71 4.19
CA ILE A 120 19.08 2.35 4.17
C ILE A 120 19.70 1.55 3.03
N ASP A 121 19.80 0.23 3.19
CA ASP A 121 20.07 -0.71 2.11
C ASP A 121 18.74 -1.27 1.61
N LYS A 122 18.19 -0.65 0.55
CA LYS A 122 16.88 -1.04 0.01
C LYS A 122 16.96 -2.46 -0.58
N PRO A 123 16.15 -3.42 -0.13
CA PRO A 123 16.08 -4.73 -0.77
C PRO A 123 15.47 -4.62 -2.17
N ALA A 124 15.82 -5.56 -3.06
CA ALA A 124 15.13 -5.78 -4.32
C ALA A 124 13.65 -6.16 -4.04
N GLY A 125 12.75 -5.78 -4.95
CA GLY A 125 11.30 -6.02 -4.81
C GLY A 125 10.56 -4.91 -4.05
N LEU A 126 11.24 -4.07 -3.26
CA LEU A 126 10.62 -2.99 -2.50
C LEU A 126 10.45 -1.72 -3.34
N VAL A 127 9.20 -1.24 -3.44
CA VAL A 127 8.87 0.03 -4.13
C VAL A 127 9.19 1.22 -3.24
N VAL A 128 9.70 2.31 -3.82
CA VAL A 128 10.10 3.50 -3.05
C VAL A 128 8.91 4.41 -2.72
N HIS A 129 8.06 4.70 -3.69
CA HIS A 129 6.88 5.56 -3.52
C HIS A 129 5.60 4.84 -3.89
N PRO A 130 4.48 5.10 -3.20
CA PRO A 130 3.17 4.63 -3.64
C PRO A 130 2.88 5.05 -5.08
N ALA A 131 2.32 4.12 -5.84
CA ALA A 131 1.93 4.32 -7.24
C ALA A 131 0.83 3.32 -7.62
N PRO A 132 0.12 3.49 -8.76
CA PRO A 132 -0.84 2.52 -9.23
C PRO A 132 -0.30 1.08 -9.20
N GLY A 133 -1.03 0.19 -8.51
CA GLY A 133 -0.62 -1.19 -8.26
C GLY A 133 0.30 -1.44 -7.05
N ASN A 134 0.76 -0.38 -6.35
CA ASN A 134 1.56 -0.47 -5.12
C ASN A 134 1.28 0.76 -4.23
N TRP A 135 0.12 0.79 -3.58
CA TRP A 135 -0.31 1.91 -2.76
C TRP A 135 0.19 1.84 -1.31
N SER A 136 0.68 0.68 -0.87
CA SER A 136 1.13 0.39 0.49
C SER A 136 2.42 -0.43 0.48
N GLY A 137 3.02 -0.68 1.64
CA GLY A 137 4.22 -1.50 1.77
C GLY A 137 5.46 -0.90 1.08
N THR A 138 5.55 0.42 0.97
CA THR A 138 6.65 1.10 0.27
C THR A 138 7.72 1.63 1.24
N VAL A 139 8.88 2.02 0.73
CA VAL A 139 9.90 2.71 1.54
C VAL A 139 9.30 3.94 2.22
N LEU A 140 8.44 4.70 1.54
CA LEU A 140 7.78 5.88 2.11
C LEU A 140 6.94 5.50 3.33
N ASN A 141 6.15 4.42 3.27
CA ASN A 141 5.35 3.95 4.40
C ASN A 141 6.24 3.53 5.58
N GLY A 142 7.34 2.83 5.31
CA GLY A 142 8.32 2.43 6.31
C GLY A 142 8.99 3.63 6.97
N LEU A 143 9.36 4.67 6.21
CA LEU A 143 9.95 5.90 6.75
C LEU A 143 8.98 6.67 7.64
N LEU A 144 7.71 6.73 7.27
CA LEU A 144 6.66 7.34 8.11
C LEU A 144 6.50 6.61 9.45
N ALA A 145 6.70 5.29 9.49
CA ALA A 145 6.67 4.52 10.72
C ALA A 145 7.98 4.62 11.52
N HIS A 146 9.13 4.68 10.82
CA HIS A 146 10.46 4.70 11.43
C HIS A 146 10.77 6.03 12.13
N HIS A 147 10.37 7.15 11.55
CA HIS A 147 10.73 8.48 12.03
C HIS A 147 9.52 9.43 12.07
N ALA A 148 9.10 9.84 13.28
CA ALA A 148 7.93 10.70 13.47
C ALA A 148 8.00 12.03 12.70
N GLY A 149 9.20 12.60 12.49
CA GLY A 149 9.42 13.81 11.69
C GLY A 149 9.25 13.63 10.18
N ALA A 150 9.21 12.39 9.67
CA ALA A 150 9.10 12.12 8.23
C ALA A 150 7.82 12.71 7.61
N ALA A 151 6.71 12.70 8.36
CA ALA A 151 5.43 13.25 7.89
C ALA A 151 5.47 14.78 7.62
N ALA A 152 6.40 15.50 8.26
CA ALA A 152 6.58 16.94 8.04
C ALA A 152 7.49 17.26 6.83
N LEU A 153 8.10 16.24 6.21
CA LEU A 153 9.00 16.40 5.08
C LEU A 153 8.33 16.02 3.77
N PRO A 154 8.56 16.77 2.69
CA PRO A 154 8.12 16.34 1.36
C PRO A 154 8.61 14.92 1.07
N ARG A 155 7.70 14.04 0.64
CA ARG A 155 8.00 12.63 0.32
C ARG A 155 8.71 11.87 1.46
N ALA A 156 8.39 12.19 2.72
CA ALA A 156 9.03 11.59 3.90
C ALA A 156 10.58 11.71 3.90
N GLY A 157 11.13 12.79 3.33
CA GLY A 157 12.56 13.03 3.25
C GLY A 157 13.31 12.30 2.12
N ILE A 158 12.62 11.57 1.25
CA ILE A 158 13.22 10.87 0.10
C ILE A 158 13.68 11.88 -0.94
N VAL A 159 14.97 11.88 -1.26
CA VAL A 159 15.62 12.80 -2.20
C VAL A 159 16.01 12.16 -3.54
N HIS A 160 16.06 10.83 -3.61
CA HIS A 160 16.28 10.05 -4.83
C HIS A 160 15.57 8.69 -4.72
N ARG A 161 15.57 7.94 -5.80
CA ARG A 161 14.94 6.62 -5.82
C ARG A 161 15.80 5.58 -6.52
N LEU A 162 15.56 4.32 -6.18
CA LEU A 162 15.93 3.14 -6.93
C LEU A 162 14.66 2.50 -7.50
N ASP A 163 14.76 1.77 -8.58
CA ASP A 163 13.64 1.01 -9.11
C ASP A 163 13.26 -0.16 -8.18
N LYS A 164 12.07 -0.72 -8.36
CA LYS A 164 11.54 -1.79 -7.52
C LYS A 164 12.55 -2.90 -7.30
N ASP A 165 13.12 -3.44 -8.38
CA ASP A 165 13.99 -4.61 -8.35
C ASP A 165 15.48 -4.28 -8.21
N THR A 166 15.82 -2.99 -8.12
CA THR A 166 17.17 -2.53 -7.81
C THR A 166 17.36 -2.48 -6.30
N SER A 167 18.35 -3.19 -5.78
CA SER A 167 18.78 -3.11 -4.38
C SER A 167 19.91 -2.08 -4.21
N GLY A 168 20.18 -1.69 -2.97
CA GLY A 168 21.33 -0.86 -2.62
C GLY A 168 21.00 0.39 -1.81
N LEU A 169 22.03 1.20 -1.62
CA LEU A 169 21.98 2.32 -0.67
C LEU A 169 21.08 3.45 -1.15
N MET A 170 20.23 3.89 -0.23
CA MET A 170 19.44 5.09 -0.38
C MET A 170 19.65 6.04 0.80
N VAL A 171 19.95 7.31 0.50
CA VAL A 171 20.02 8.37 1.51
C VAL A 171 18.67 9.08 1.62
N VAL A 172 18.23 9.29 2.85
CA VAL A 172 16.97 9.94 3.19
C VAL A 172 17.25 11.06 4.17
N ALA A 173 16.65 12.23 3.98
CA ALA A 173 16.76 13.34 4.89
C ALA A 173 15.80 13.17 6.08
N LYS A 174 16.26 13.49 7.30
CA LYS A 174 15.43 13.54 8.50
C LYS A 174 15.01 14.97 8.88
N THR A 175 15.62 15.96 8.24
CA THR A 175 15.33 17.39 8.48
C THR A 175 15.24 18.16 7.16
N LEU A 176 14.48 19.25 7.13
CA LEU A 176 14.35 20.08 5.93
C LEU A 176 15.70 20.70 5.45
N PRO A 177 16.59 21.20 6.34
CA PRO A 177 17.92 21.67 5.92
C PRO A 177 18.75 20.55 5.26
N ALA A 178 18.74 19.33 5.82
CA ALA A 178 19.45 18.19 5.24
C ALA A 178 18.85 17.82 3.88
N MET A 179 17.53 17.81 3.74
CA MET A 179 16.85 17.57 2.48
C MET A 179 17.28 18.57 1.40
N THR A 180 17.28 19.86 1.74
CA THR A 180 17.69 20.91 0.81
C THR A 180 19.16 20.74 0.37
N SER A 181 20.05 20.42 1.31
CA SER A 181 21.47 20.17 1.02
C SER A 181 21.67 18.96 0.10
N LEU A 182 21.02 17.83 0.42
CA LEU A 182 21.11 16.61 -0.38
C LEU A 182 20.54 16.81 -1.80
N VAL A 183 19.41 17.48 -1.94
CA VAL A 183 18.82 17.78 -3.27
C VAL A 183 19.79 18.63 -4.11
N ARG A 184 20.45 19.63 -3.52
CA ARG A 184 21.44 20.46 -4.21
C ARG A 184 22.68 19.67 -4.63
N ALA A 185 23.23 18.86 -3.72
CA ALA A 185 24.39 18.01 -4.00
C ALA A 185 24.11 16.99 -5.12
N ILE A 186 22.92 16.38 -5.13
CA ILE A 186 22.49 15.45 -6.18
C ILE A 186 22.33 16.18 -7.51
N ALA A 187 21.73 17.38 -7.52
CA ALA A 187 21.54 18.18 -8.73
C ALA A 187 22.90 18.67 -9.30
N ALA A 188 23.85 19.01 -8.43
CA ALA A 188 25.21 19.39 -8.79
C ALA A 188 26.09 18.20 -9.20
N ARG A 189 25.58 16.96 -9.12
CA ARG A 189 26.33 15.71 -9.36
C ARG A 189 27.55 15.51 -8.43
N GLU A 190 27.49 16.08 -7.24
CA GLU A 190 28.50 15.89 -6.19
C GLU A 190 28.33 14.53 -5.47
N VAL A 191 27.14 13.93 -5.57
CA VAL A 191 26.87 12.58 -5.07
C VAL A 191 27.17 11.57 -6.18
N HIS A 192 28.25 10.81 -6.00
CA HIS A 192 28.63 9.75 -6.93
C HIS A 192 27.78 8.51 -6.70
N ARG A 193 27.24 7.95 -7.78
CA ARG A 193 26.41 6.73 -7.74
C ARG A 193 27.07 5.66 -8.57
N GLU A 194 27.38 4.55 -7.94
CA GLU A 194 27.95 3.38 -8.58
C GLU A 194 26.94 2.23 -8.56
N TYR A 195 26.86 1.51 -9.68
CA TYR A 195 25.97 0.38 -9.83
C TYR A 195 26.73 -0.82 -10.38
N LEU A 196 26.45 -2.00 -9.81
CA LEU A 196 26.89 -3.27 -10.36
C LEU A 196 25.70 -3.91 -11.08
N ALA A 197 25.87 -4.25 -12.35
CA ALA A 197 24.84 -4.90 -13.15
C ALA A 197 25.41 -6.12 -13.86
N LEU A 198 24.62 -7.19 -13.90
CA LEU A 198 24.92 -8.37 -14.75
C LEU A 198 23.95 -8.32 -15.93
N ALA A 199 24.49 -8.20 -17.14
CA ALA A 199 23.70 -8.20 -18.36
C ALA A 199 23.90 -9.52 -19.13
N HIS A 200 22.84 -10.00 -19.77
CA HIS A 200 22.88 -11.16 -20.64
C HIS A 200 23.15 -10.72 -22.10
N GLY A 201 24.12 -11.32 -22.76
CA GLY A 201 24.49 -11.01 -24.14
C GLY A 201 25.89 -10.35 -24.28
N VAL A 202 26.18 -9.88 -25.47
CA VAL A 202 27.40 -9.12 -25.78
C VAL A 202 27.06 -7.64 -25.74
N LEU A 203 27.80 -6.88 -24.92
CA LEU A 203 27.70 -5.41 -24.81
C LEU A 203 28.54 -4.76 -25.91
#